data_cdaf91b76175cdc2b23aedcd9aee00a9
#
_entry.id   cdaf91b76175cdc2b23aedcd9aee00a9
#
_cell.length_a   1.000
_cell.length_b   1.000
_cell.length_c   1.000
_cell.angle_alpha   90.00
_cell.angle_beta   90.00
_cell.angle_gamma   90.00
#
_symmetry.space_group_name_H-M   'P 1'
#
loop_
_entity.id
_entity.type
_entity.pdbx_description
1 polymer ?
#
loop_
_entity_poly.entity_id
_entity_poly.type
_entity_poly.pdbx_seq_one_letter_code
_entity_poly.pdbx_strand_id
1 'polypeptide(L)'
;MGKSTKDQRDHFYRQGKQEGYRARSAFKLLHLDEQYALFGRPGHSLGARIVNQERGAPLPSDAASRLCAELGEKLGRSVYAALARDAHPPGYVIDLCAAPGSWSQVLSRQLKSSGACIVAVDLQSMAPLEGVTQVVGDITTEETCVAVQQAFQRAQSTAYTQPADLIVCDGAPDVTGLQLVDEFLHAQLMASAVSMVVRLLRKDGTFIAKVFAEPHTPSTDMLLAQLRRLFRYVELAKPPSSRASSAEHFVVCMGFFGTQKSIPLSLIHISE
;
A
#
# COMPACT_ATOMS: atom_id res chain seq x y z
N MET A 1 -11.33 31.18 9.46
CA MET A 1 -12.56 30.44 9.09
C MET A 1 -12.13 29.08 8.50
N GLY A 2 -12.31 27.98 9.23
CA GLY A 2 -12.00 26.62 8.74
C GLY A 2 -13.00 26.22 7.65
N LYS A 3 -12.50 25.75 6.49
CA LYS A 3 -13.35 25.17 5.45
C LYS A 3 -14.13 24.00 6.03
N SER A 4 -15.43 23.92 5.82
CA SER A 4 -16.27 22.86 6.34
C SER A 4 -15.84 21.51 5.70
N THR A 5 -16.02 20.39 6.41
CA THR A 5 -15.74 19.04 5.91
C THR A 5 -16.50 18.70 4.61
N LYS A 6 -17.62 19.40 4.34
CA LYS A 6 -18.40 19.29 3.12
C LYS A 6 -17.67 19.94 1.93
N ASP A 7 -17.04 21.11 2.12
CA ASP A 7 -16.29 21.83 1.07
C ASP A 7 -15.03 21.07 0.64
N GLN A 8 -14.32 20.43 1.59
CA GLN A 8 -13.15 19.60 1.26
C GLN A 8 -13.54 18.34 0.47
N ARG A 9 -14.69 17.73 0.79
CA ARG A 9 -15.22 16.57 0.08
C ARG A 9 -15.57 16.89 -1.36
N ASP A 10 -16.17 18.06 -1.59
CA ASP A 10 -16.53 18.54 -2.92
C ASP A 10 -15.29 18.96 -3.73
N HIS A 11 -14.22 19.40 -3.07
CA HIS A 11 -12.96 19.73 -3.73
C HIS A 11 -12.31 18.50 -4.38
N PHE A 12 -12.00 17.46 -3.63
CA PHE A 12 -11.38 16.23 -4.19
C PHE A 12 -12.29 15.50 -5.17
N TYR A 13 -13.60 15.58 -5.02
CA TYR A 13 -14.54 15.01 -5.99
C TYR A 13 -14.48 15.75 -7.33
N ARG A 14 -14.51 17.10 -7.30
CA ARG A 14 -14.39 17.93 -8.50
C ARG A 14 -13.04 17.78 -9.16
N GLN A 15 -11.99 17.81 -8.38
CA GLN A 15 -10.62 17.60 -8.86
C GLN A 15 -10.47 16.22 -9.52
N GLY A 16 -11.01 15.16 -8.92
CA GLY A 16 -10.97 13.82 -9.50
C GLY A 16 -11.66 13.75 -10.87
N LYS A 17 -12.81 14.42 -11.02
CA LYS A 17 -13.49 14.53 -12.32
C LYS A 17 -12.67 15.34 -13.34
N GLN A 18 -12.04 16.43 -12.94
CA GLN A 18 -11.21 17.26 -13.81
C GLN A 18 -9.97 16.51 -14.29
N GLU A 19 -9.34 15.74 -13.39
CA GLU A 19 -8.15 14.94 -13.69
C GLU A 19 -8.48 13.58 -14.32
N GLY A 20 -9.78 13.24 -14.48
CA GLY A 20 -10.24 12.01 -15.11
C GLY A 20 -10.01 10.75 -14.28
N TYR A 21 -9.98 10.87 -12.95
CA TYR A 21 -9.97 9.71 -12.06
C TYR A 21 -11.37 9.13 -11.88
N ARG A 22 -11.46 7.80 -11.78
CA ARG A 22 -12.74 7.08 -11.60
C ARG A 22 -13.39 7.36 -10.25
N ALA A 23 -12.58 7.57 -9.21
CA ALA A 23 -13.06 7.99 -7.91
C ALA A 23 -12.03 8.87 -7.19
N ARG A 24 -12.50 9.60 -6.17
CA ARG A 24 -11.66 10.46 -5.33
C ARG A 24 -10.62 9.70 -4.50
N SER A 25 -10.77 8.37 -4.38
CA SER A 25 -9.81 7.53 -3.65
C SER A 25 -8.40 7.57 -4.28
N ALA A 26 -8.30 7.94 -5.58
CA ALA A 26 -7.02 8.18 -6.25
C ALA A 26 -6.10 9.12 -5.45
N PHE A 27 -6.65 10.20 -4.87
CA PHE A 27 -5.87 11.16 -4.08
C PHE A 27 -5.30 10.59 -2.79
N LYS A 28 -5.89 9.53 -2.23
CA LYS A 28 -5.32 8.85 -1.06
C LYS A 28 -3.97 8.23 -1.40
N LEU A 29 -3.89 7.50 -2.52
CA LEU A 29 -2.64 6.90 -2.96
C LEU A 29 -1.60 7.95 -3.37
N LEU A 30 -2.02 9.04 -4.02
CA LEU A 30 -1.12 10.16 -4.36
C LEU A 30 -0.51 10.79 -3.11
N HIS A 31 -1.31 11.09 -2.08
CA HIS A 31 -0.81 11.64 -0.83
C HIS A 31 0.08 10.66 -0.05
N LEU A 32 -0.22 9.35 -0.12
CA LEU A 32 0.66 8.33 0.45
C LEU A 32 1.98 8.27 -0.31
N ASP A 33 1.96 8.40 -1.64
CA ASP A 33 3.19 8.48 -2.44
C ASP A 33 4.01 9.74 -2.11
N GLU A 34 3.37 10.89 -1.94
CA GLU A 34 4.05 12.13 -1.51
C GLU A 34 4.75 11.95 -0.16
N GLN A 35 4.12 11.25 0.78
CA GLN A 35 4.64 11.04 2.12
C GLN A 35 5.71 9.95 2.19
N TYR A 36 5.54 8.85 1.46
CA TYR A 36 6.35 7.64 1.59
C TYR A 36 7.21 7.32 0.36
N ALA A 37 7.14 8.12 -0.71
CA ALA A 37 7.86 7.92 -1.98
C ALA A 37 7.68 6.50 -2.55
N LEU A 38 6.43 6.04 -2.67
CA LEU A 38 6.07 4.67 -3.06
C LEU A 38 6.54 4.30 -4.46
N PHE A 39 6.57 5.29 -5.35
CA PHE A 39 6.89 5.11 -6.77
C PHE A 39 8.36 5.40 -7.11
N GLY A 40 9.23 5.51 -6.10
CA GLY A 40 10.67 5.53 -6.30
C GLY A 40 11.19 6.72 -7.13
N ARG A 41 10.63 7.91 -6.95
CA ARG A 41 11.11 9.09 -7.68
C ARG A 41 12.47 9.54 -7.15
N PRO A 42 13.54 9.57 -7.98
CA PRO A 42 14.82 10.13 -7.56
C PRO A 42 14.66 11.56 -7.06
N GLY A 43 15.13 11.85 -5.85
CA GLY A 43 15.08 13.20 -5.26
C GLY A 43 13.76 13.61 -4.59
N HIS A 44 12.73 12.77 -4.60
CA HIS A 44 11.43 13.06 -3.97
C HIS A 44 11.16 12.27 -2.69
N SER A 45 12.03 11.34 -2.30
CA SER A 45 11.91 10.67 -1.00
C SER A 45 12.07 11.70 0.13
N LEU A 46 11.35 11.53 1.22
CA LEU A 46 11.48 12.40 2.41
C LEU A 46 12.93 12.46 2.86
N GLY A 47 13.67 11.34 2.83
CA GLY A 47 15.09 11.29 3.12
C GLY A 47 15.95 12.09 2.13
N ALA A 48 15.69 12.00 0.83
CA ALA A 48 16.41 12.80 -0.17
C ALA A 48 16.11 14.30 -0.02
N ARG A 49 14.88 14.68 0.37
CA ARG A 49 14.53 16.09 0.65
C ARG A 49 15.22 16.62 1.89
N ILE A 50 15.30 15.85 2.97
CA ILE A 50 16.00 16.24 4.20
C ILE A 50 17.51 16.38 3.93
N VAL A 51 18.10 15.39 3.25
CA VAL A 51 19.53 15.39 2.93
C VAL A 51 19.92 16.51 1.96
N ASN A 52 19.10 16.74 0.92
CA ASN A 52 19.34 17.82 -0.04
C ASN A 52 19.14 19.21 0.55
N GLN A 53 18.28 19.38 1.56
CA GLN A 53 18.15 20.66 2.27
C GLN A 53 19.33 20.99 3.16
N GLU A 54 19.98 19.97 3.76
CA GLU A 54 21.06 20.22 4.72
C GLU A 54 22.48 20.18 4.12
N ARG A 55 22.76 19.43 3.06
CA ARG A 55 24.14 19.17 2.59
C ARG A 55 24.38 19.07 1.08
N GLY A 56 23.39 19.17 0.23
CA GLY A 56 23.58 19.20 -1.24
C GLY A 56 24.16 17.93 -1.90
N ALA A 57 24.32 16.82 -1.19
CA ALA A 57 24.84 15.56 -1.73
C ALA A 57 24.18 14.33 -1.06
N PRO A 58 23.97 13.21 -1.79
CA PRO A 58 23.44 11.99 -1.20
C PRO A 58 24.42 11.39 -0.19
N LEU A 59 23.89 10.97 0.98
CA LEU A 59 24.70 10.31 2.02
C LEU A 59 24.97 8.85 1.65
N PRO A 60 26.15 8.31 1.97
CA PRO A 60 26.42 6.88 1.94
C PRO A 60 25.47 6.10 2.85
N SER A 61 25.16 4.85 2.51
CA SER A 61 24.16 4.03 3.22
C SER A 61 24.44 3.84 4.73
N ASP A 62 25.69 3.82 5.13
CA ASP A 62 26.14 3.72 6.52
C ASP A 62 25.95 5.03 7.31
N ALA A 63 26.09 6.17 6.65
CA ALA A 63 25.81 7.48 7.24
C ALA A 63 24.30 7.73 7.42
N ALA A 64 23.48 7.20 6.51
CA ALA A 64 22.03 7.20 6.64
C ALA A 64 21.57 6.42 7.87
N SER A 65 22.15 5.25 8.12
CA SER A 65 21.85 4.42 9.29
C SER A 65 22.26 5.12 10.60
N ARG A 66 23.38 5.83 10.62
CA ARG A 66 23.82 6.63 11.79
C ARG A 66 22.91 7.83 12.03
N LEU A 67 22.53 8.54 10.97
CA LEU A 67 21.61 9.68 11.07
C LEU A 67 20.25 9.26 11.63
N CYS A 68 19.75 8.08 11.24
CA CYS A 68 18.52 7.52 11.78
C CYS A 68 18.61 7.14 13.26
N ALA A 69 19.76 6.65 13.71
CA ALA A 69 20.02 6.37 15.12
C ALA A 69 20.10 7.66 15.96
N GLU A 70 20.65 8.74 15.39
CA GLU A 70 20.79 10.04 16.05
C GLU A 70 19.48 10.84 16.10
N LEU A 71 18.61 10.71 15.07
CA LEU A 71 17.34 11.45 14.98
C LEU A 71 16.23 10.85 15.82
N GLY A 72 16.46 9.71 16.46
CA GLY A 72 15.53 9.06 17.38
C GLY A 72 14.32 8.41 16.72
N GLU A 73 13.57 7.65 17.51
CA GLU A 73 12.52 6.72 17.04
C GLU A 73 11.34 7.40 16.32
N LYS A 74 11.07 8.67 16.58
CA LYS A 74 9.92 9.39 16.01
C LYS A 74 10.15 9.92 14.59
N LEU A 75 11.36 10.37 14.27
CA LEU A 75 11.73 10.80 12.91
C LEU A 75 12.38 9.67 12.12
N GLY A 76 13.05 8.76 12.83
CA GLY A 76 13.91 7.72 12.25
C GLY A 76 13.19 6.73 11.36
N ARG A 77 11.95 6.33 11.70
CA ARG A 77 11.26 5.26 10.95
C ARG A 77 10.88 5.69 9.54
N SER A 78 10.24 6.85 9.40
CA SER A 78 9.87 7.38 8.07
C SER A 78 11.10 7.77 7.24
N VAL A 79 12.11 8.35 7.89
CA VAL A 79 13.38 8.73 7.24
C VAL A 79 14.17 7.50 6.82
N TYR A 80 14.30 6.50 7.68
CA TYR A 80 14.98 5.25 7.35
C TYR A 80 14.26 4.47 6.24
N ALA A 81 12.93 4.39 6.28
CA ALA A 81 12.14 3.77 5.21
C ALA A 81 12.35 4.47 3.86
N ALA A 82 12.50 5.80 3.88
CA ALA A 82 12.76 6.60 2.70
C ALA A 82 14.20 6.47 2.19
N LEU A 83 15.18 6.32 3.10
CA LEU A 83 16.61 6.19 2.77
C LEU A 83 17.00 4.75 2.40
N ALA A 84 16.36 3.74 3.01
CA ALA A 84 16.61 2.33 2.73
C ALA A 84 15.98 1.85 1.41
N ARG A 85 15.16 2.68 0.79
CA ARG A 85 14.54 2.36 -0.48
C ARG A 85 15.50 2.74 -1.59
N ASP A 86 15.95 1.74 -2.36
CA ASP A 86 16.57 2.03 -3.65
C ASP A 86 15.61 2.92 -4.44
N ALA A 87 16.15 4.00 -5.03
CA ALA A 87 15.37 5.02 -5.73
C ALA A 87 14.70 4.50 -7.03
N HIS A 88 14.57 3.18 -7.16
CA HIS A 88 13.96 2.55 -8.32
C HIS A 88 12.44 2.42 -8.14
N PRO A 89 11.67 2.80 -9.17
CA PRO A 89 10.23 2.55 -9.16
C PRO A 89 9.95 1.04 -9.08
N PRO A 90 8.82 0.63 -8.44
CA PRO A 90 8.44 -0.77 -8.40
C PRO A 90 8.19 -1.31 -9.82
N GLY A 91 8.76 -2.49 -10.11
CA GLY A 91 8.61 -3.15 -11.41
C GLY A 91 7.38 -4.06 -11.48
N TYR A 92 6.94 -4.59 -10.34
CA TYR A 92 5.79 -5.51 -10.22
C TYR A 92 4.85 -5.01 -9.12
N VAL A 93 3.63 -4.68 -9.48
CA VAL A 93 2.65 -4.06 -8.58
C VAL A 93 1.34 -4.81 -8.61
N ILE A 94 0.74 -5.03 -7.43
CA ILE A 94 -0.59 -5.62 -7.29
C ILE A 94 -1.51 -4.59 -6.62
N ASP A 95 -2.68 -4.35 -7.23
CA ASP A 95 -3.78 -3.55 -6.68
C ASP A 95 -4.91 -4.52 -6.30
N LEU A 96 -5.08 -4.77 -5.01
CA LEU A 96 -6.10 -5.66 -4.46
C LEU A 96 -7.39 -4.87 -4.17
N CYS A 97 -8.54 -5.48 -4.46
CA CYS A 97 -9.85 -4.84 -4.36
C CYS A 97 -9.90 -3.57 -5.22
N ALA A 98 -9.46 -3.70 -6.45
CA ALA A 98 -9.12 -2.58 -7.33
C ALA A 98 -10.33 -1.80 -7.86
N ALA A 99 -11.52 -2.44 -8.00
CA ALA A 99 -12.69 -1.79 -8.59
C ALA A 99 -13.11 -0.52 -7.83
N PRO A 100 -13.47 0.53 -8.53
CA PRO A 100 -13.64 0.73 -9.98
C PRO A 100 -12.33 1.03 -10.75
N GLY A 101 -11.14 0.96 -10.11
CA GLY A 101 -9.83 1.13 -10.75
C GLY A 101 -9.16 2.49 -10.52
N SER A 102 -9.51 3.20 -9.45
CA SER A 102 -8.94 4.53 -9.17
C SER A 102 -7.47 4.45 -8.79
N TRP A 103 -7.08 3.48 -7.98
CA TRP A 103 -5.70 3.25 -7.60
C TRP A 103 -4.91 2.68 -8.77
N SER A 104 -5.48 1.75 -9.52
CA SER A 104 -4.90 1.25 -10.77
C SER A 104 -4.63 2.38 -11.78
N GLN A 105 -5.49 3.41 -11.87
CA GLN A 105 -5.23 4.59 -12.71
C GLN A 105 -4.02 5.39 -12.23
N VAL A 106 -3.87 5.58 -10.92
CA VAL A 106 -2.70 6.27 -10.34
C VAL A 106 -1.44 5.48 -10.65
N LEU A 107 -1.44 4.18 -10.38
CA LEU A 107 -0.31 3.27 -10.63
C LEU A 107 0.09 3.29 -12.12
N SER A 108 -0.88 3.13 -13.03
CA SER A 108 -0.63 3.17 -14.47
C SER A 108 0.01 4.50 -14.91
N ARG A 109 -0.50 5.63 -14.43
CA ARG A 109 0.03 6.96 -14.80
C ARG A 109 1.42 7.22 -14.22
N GLN A 110 1.63 6.89 -12.94
CA GLN A 110 2.88 7.18 -12.24
C GLN A 110 4.03 6.25 -12.66
N LEU A 111 3.70 5.01 -13.00
CA LEU A 111 4.69 3.98 -13.34
C LEU A 111 4.83 3.71 -14.85
N LYS A 112 4.12 4.49 -15.69
CA LYS A 112 4.16 4.33 -17.15
C LYS A 112 5.58 4.37 -17.71
N SER A 113 6.40 5.29 -17.23
CA SER A 113 7.77 5.50 -17.71
C SER A 113 8.74 4.40 -17.26
N SER A 114 8.44 3.69 -16.18
CA SER A 114 9.28 2.59 -15.68
C SER A 114 8.97 1.25 -16.35
N GLY A 115 7.87 1.15 -17.10
CA GLY A 115 7.44 -0.12 -17.70
C GLY A 115 6.96 -1.15 -16.67
N ALA A 116 6.46 -0.70 -15.53
CA ALA A 116 5.99 -1.58 -14.47
C ALA A 116 4.84 -2.50 -14.93
N CYS A 117 4.89 -3.74 -14.49
CA CYS A 117 3.81 -4.70 -14.66
C CYS A 117 2.81 -4.53 -13.51
N ILE A 118 1.59 -4.10 -13.83
CA ILE A 118 0.54 -3.82 -12.85
C ILE A 118 -0.57 -4.86 -13.03
N VAL A 119 -0.91 -5.57 -11.95
CA VAL A 119 -2.02 -6.51 -11.89
C VAL A 119 -3.06 -5.99 -10.91
N ALA A 120 -4.28 -5.76 -11.41
CA ALA A 120 -5.42 -5.34 -10.61
C ALA A 120 -6.34 -6.53 -10.36
N VAL A 121 -6.68 -6.78 -9.10
CA VAL A 121 -7.50 -7.91 -8.65
C VAL A 121 -8.77 -7.39 -8.00
N ASP A 122 -9.93 -7.88 -8.42
CA ASP A 122 -11.22 -7.59 -7.80
C ASP A 122 -12.23 -8.71 -8.09
N LEU A 123 -13.25 -8.84 -7.26
CA LEU A 123 -14.39 -9.70 -7.53
C LEU A 123 -15.21 -9.23 -8.74
N GLN A 124 -15.19 -7.91 -9.00
CA GLN A 124 -15.92 -7.29 -10.09
C GLN A 124 -14.99 -6.93 -11.24
N SER A 125 -15.45 -7.14 -12.46
CA SER A 125 -14.77 -6.61 -13.63
C SER A 125 -14.84 -5.08 -13.66
N MET A 126 -13.79 -4.44 -14.14
CA MET A 126 -13.76 -2.98 -14.31
C MET A 126 -13.41 -2.60 -15.75
N ALA A 127 -13.74 -1.39 -16.15
CA ALA A 127 -13.38 -0.89 -17.47
C ALA A 127 -11.85 -1.01 -17.70
N PRO A 128 -11.38 -1.38 -18.89
CA PRO A 128 -9.95 -1.53 -19.16
C PRO A 128 -9.14 -0.28 -18.84
N LEU A 129 -7.91 -0.49 -18.42
CA LEU A 129 -6.90 0.54 -18.16
C LEU A 129 -5.62 0.19 -18.90
N GLU A 130 -5.02 1.20 -19.53
CA GLU A 130 -3.75 1.04 -20.24
C GLU A 130 -2.64 0.61 -19.24
N GLY A 131 -1.87 -0.42 -19.60
CA GLY A 131 -0.76 -0.93 -18.79
C GLY A 131 -1.19 -1.70 -17.54
N VAL A 132 -2.46 -2.06 -17.39
CA VAL A 132 -2.99 -2.81 -16.25
C VAL A 132 -3.61 -4.12 -16.71
N THR A 133 -3.10 -5.23 -16.20
CA THR A 133 -3.72 -6.54 -16.38
C THR A 133 -4.75 -6.76 -15.27
N GLN A 134 -5.98 -7.14 -15.66
CA GLN A 134 -7.05 -7.39 -14.70
C GLN A 134 -7.20 -8.88 -14.44
N VAL A 135 -7.35 -9.24 -13.19
CA VAL A 135 -7.70 -10.58 -12.70
C VAL A 135 -9.02 -10.45 -11.93
N VAL A 136 -10.08 -11.07 -12.46
CA VAL A 136 -11.34 -11.20 -11.72
C VAL A 136 -11.23 -12.41 -10.82
N GLY A 137 -11.26 -12.22 -9.51
CA GLY A 137 -11.05 -13.28 -8.55
C GLY A 137 -11.19 -12.83 -7.10
N ASP A 138 -11.41 -13.80 -6.24
CA ASP A 138 -11.49 -13.61 -4.80
C ASP A 138 -10.09 -13.72 -4.18
N ILE A 139 -9.67 -12.69 -3.47
CA ILE A 139 -8.34 -12.64 -2.82
C ILE A 139 -8.20 -13.65 -1.67
N THR A 140 -9.29 -14.29 -1.25
CA THR A 140 -9.28 -15.35 -0.24
C THR A 140 -8.84 -16.70 -0.81
N THR A 141 -8.83 -16.86 -2.15
CA THR A 141 -8.62 -18.13 -2.83
C THR A 141 -7.19 -18.30 -3.36
N GLU A 142 -6.76 -19.57 -3.45
CA GLU A 142 -5.46 -19.96 -4.03
C GLU A 142 -5.43 -19.69 -5.54
N GLU A 143 -6.56 -19.91 -6.20
CA GLU A 143 -6.73 -19.73 -7.65
C GLU A 143 -6.40 -18.31 -8.06
N THR A 144 -6.81 -17.33 -7.25
CA THR A 144 -6.49 -15.91 -7.50
C THR A 144 -4.99 -15.63 -7.35
N CYS A 145 -4.30 -16.21 -6.36
CA CYS A 145 -2.84 -16.13 -6.25
C CYS A 145 -2.15 -16.66 -7.51
N VAL A 146 -2.56 -17.83 -7.97
CA VAL A 146 -2.01 -18.46 -9.19
C VAL A 146 -2.28 -17.59 -10.42
N ALA A 147 -3.50 -17.03 -10.55
CA ALA A 147 -3.86 -16.16 -11.66
C ALA A 147 -3.01 -14.88 -11.72
N VAL A 148 -2.70 -14.28 -10.56
CA VAL A 148 -1.80 -13.11 -10.46
C VAL A 148 -0.39 -13.48 -10.92
N GLN A 149 0.15 -14.60 -10.46
CA GLN A 149 1.48 -15.07 -10.87
C GLN A 149 1.55 -15.32 -12.39
N GLN A 150 0.52 -15.94 -12.95
CA GLN A 150 0.40 -16.16 -14.39
C GLN A 150 0.28 -14.83 -15.18
N ALA A 151 -0.40 -13.84 -14.61
CA ALA A 151 -0.48 -12.51 -15.22
C ALA A 151 0.91 -11.84 -15.30
N PHE A 152 1.72 -11.92 -14.26
CA PHE A 152 3.10 -11.44 -14.29
C PHE A 152 3.96 -12.19 -15.30
N GLN A 153 3.88 -13.53 -15.36
CA GLN A 153 4.61 -14.35 -16.33
C GLN A 153 4.28 -13.97 -17.78
N ARG A 154 2.98 -13.78 -18.08
CA ARG A 154 2.53 -13.38 -19.43
C ARG A 154 3.03 -12.00 -19.82
N ALA A 155 2.95 -11.03 -18.91
CA ALA A 155 3.37 -9.66 -19.19
C ALA A 155 4.87 -9.55 -19.50
N GLN A 156 5.69 -10.41 -18.92
CA GLN A 156 7.15 -10.40 -19.12
C GLN A 156 7.66 -11.49 -20.08
N SER A 157 6.75 -12.29 -20.64
CA SER A 157 7.13 -13.44 -21.50
C SER A 157 8.18 -14.35 -20.84
N THR A 158 8.07 -14.55 -19.52
CA THR A 158 9.01 -15.35 -18.72
C THR A 158 8.34 -16.59 -18.12
N ALA A 159 9.09 -17.68 -17.99
CA ALA A 159 8.64 -18.86 -17.28
C ALA A 159 8.78 -18.73 -15.75
N TYR A 160 9.50 -17.73 -15.26
CA TYR A 160 9.74 -17.54 -13.85
C TYR A 160 8.70 -16.60 -13.24
N THR A 161 8.21 -16.95 -12.05
CA THR A 161 7.33 -16.10 -11.26
C THR A 161 8.15 -15.00 -10.59
N GLN A 162 7.83 -13.76 -10.88
CA GLN A 162 8.43 -12.61 -10.19
C GLN A 162 7.53 -12.21 -9.02
N PRO A 163 8.09 -12.02 -7.83
CA PRO A 163 7.33 -11.50 -6.71
C PRO A 163 7.07 -10.00 -6.88
N ALA A 164 6.00 -9.49 -6.26
CA ALA A 164 5.63 -8.08 -6.31
C ALA A 164 6.58 -7.22 -5.47
N ASP A 165 6.87 -6.02 -5.94
CA ASP A 165 7.59 -4.99 -5.19
C ASP A 165 6.65 -4.23 -4.26
N LEU A 166 5.43 -3.98 -4.74
CA LEU A 166 4.41 -3.20 -4.07
C LEU A 166 3.05 -3.90 -4.18
N ILE A 167 2.38 -4.06 -3.05
CA ILE A 167 0.98 -4.49 -2.98
C ILE A 167 0.18 -3.39 -2.32
N VAL A 168 -0.91 -2.95 -2.95
CA VAL A 168 -1.82 -1.95 -2.41
C VAL A 168 -3.24 -2.51 -2.31
N CYS A 169 -4.04 -2.03 -1.34
CA CYS A 169 -5.40 -2.47 -1.10
C CYS A 169 -6.26 -1.32 -0.54
N ASP A 170 -7.16 -0.73 -1.35
CA ASP A 170 -8.18 0.23 -0.89
C ASP A 170 -9.54 -0.46 -0.66
N GLY A 171 -9.53 -1.79 -0.45
CA GLY A 171 -10.73 -2.58 -0.21
C GLY A 171 -11.46 -2.21 1.07
N ALA A 172 -12.77 -2.39 1.06
CA ALA A 172 -13.63 -2.40 2.24
C ALA A 172 -14.75 -3.41 1.99
N PRO A 173 -15.17 -4.17 3.00
CA PRO A 173 -16.37 -4.97 2.89
C PRO A 173 -17.61 -4.07 2.76
N ASP A 174 -18.71 -4.65 2.28
CA ASP A 174 -19.99 -3.97 2.30
C ASP A 174 -20.43 -3.71 3.76
N VAL A 175 -20.92 -2.49 3.99
CA VAL A 175 -21.34 -2.07 5.33
C VAL A 175 -22.72 -2.64 5.63
N THR A 176 -22.82 -3.48 6.66
CA THR A 176 -24.08 -4.07 7.11
C THR A 176 -24.86 -3.16 8.05
N GLY A 177 -24.19 -2.17 8.65
CA GLY A 177 -24.71 -1.30 9.69
C GLY A 177 -24.64 -1.90 11.10
N LEU A 178 -24.11 -3.12 11.23
CA LEU A 178 -23.85 -3.78 12.51
C LEU A 178 -22.36 -3.71 12.78
N GLN A 179 -21.94 -2.84 13.69
CA GLN A 179 -20.52 -2.50 13.92
C GLN A 179 -19.62 -3.73 14.11
N LEU A 180 -20.02 -4.69 14.93
CA LEU A 180 -19.22 -5.90 15.19
C LEU A 180 -19.07 -6.77 13.95
N VAL A 181 -20.10 -6.84 13.11
CA VAL A 181 -20.07 -7.59 11.84
C VAL A 181 -19.15 -6.88 10.86
N ASP A 182 -19.27 -5.56 10.76
CA ASP A 182 -18.44 -4.75 9.85
C ASP A 182 -16.94 -4.83 10.24
N GLU A 183 -16.64 -4.80 11.54
CA GLU A 183 -15.27 -4.99 12.06
C GLU A 183 -14.73 -6.39 11.74
N PHE A 184 -15.56 -7.43 11.91
CA PHE A 184 -15.18 -8.82 11.60
C PHE A 184 -14.91 -9.02 10.10
N LEU A 185 -15.80 -8.54 9.23
CA LEU A 185 -15.63 -8.62 7.77
C LEU A 185 -14.37 -7.86 7.32
N HIS A 186 -14.12 -6.71 7.93
CA HIS A 186 -12.90 -5.95 7.64
C HIS A 186 -11.63 -6.68 8.08
N ALA A 187 -11.65 -7.34 9.24
CA ALA A 187 -10.54 -8.15 9.71
C ALA A 187 -10.28 -9.36 8.79
N GLN A 188 -11.33 -10.01 8.29
CA GLN A 188 -11.21 -11.09 7.31
C GLN A 188 -10.58 -10.60 5.99
N LEU A 189 -11.04 -9.46 5.47
CA LEU A 189 -10.47 -8.86 4.25
C LEU A 189 -8.99 -8.53 4.44
N MET A 190 -8.62 -7.96 5.59
CA MET A 190 -7.21 -7.67 5.92
C MET A 190 -6.38 -8.95 6.01
N ALA A 191 -6.89 -10.01 6.66
CA ALA A 191 -6.21 -11.29 6.75
C ALA A 191 -5.97 -11.90 5.35
N SER A 192 -6.95 -11.80 4.46
CA SER A 192 -6.82 -12.24 3.06
C SER A 192 -5.78 -11.44 2.29
N ALA A 193 -5.79 -10.11 2.43
CA ALA A 193 -4.76 -9.25 1.84
C ALA A 193 -3.36 -9.58 2.35
N VAL A 194 -3.20 -9.84 3.66
CA VAL A 194 -1.92 -10.28 4.25
C VAL A 194 -1.52 -11.67 3.75
N SER A 195 -2.47 -12.59 3.52
CA SER A 195 -2.19 -13.88 2.90
C SER A 195 -1.62 -13.73 1.49
N MET A 196 -2.19 -12.83 0.67
CA MET A 196 -1.64 -12.49 -0.64
C MET A 196 -0.23 -11.89 -0.53
N VAL A 197 0.01 -11.01 0.46
CA VAL A 197 1.33 -10.44 0.73
C VAL A 197 2.36 -11.51 1.03
N VAL A 198 2.07 -12.43 1.95
CA VAL A 198 2.99 -13.51 2.34
C VAL A 198 3.39 -14.38 1.14
N ARG A 199 2.50 -14.58 0.19
CA ARG A 199 2.71 -15.42 -1.00
C ARG A 199 3.36 -14.70 -2.17
N LEU A 200 3.06 -13.40 -2.36
CA LEU A 200 3.36 -12.69 -3.60
C LEU A 200 4.35 -11.53 -3.42
N LEU A 201 4.52 -11.00 -2.21
CA LEU A 201 5.42 -9.88 -1.98
C LEU A 201 6.88 -10.36 -1.85
N ARG A 202 7.80 -9.67 -2.53
CA ARG A 202 9.23 -9.94 -2.36
C ARG A 202 9.76 -9.51 -0.99
N LYS A 203 10.88 -10.07 -0.58
CA LYS A 203 11.64 -9.53 0.55
C LYS A 203 11.94 -8.06 0.31
N ASP A 204 11.88 -7.27 1.38
CA ASP A 204 12.02 -5.81 1.37
C ASP A 204 10.93 -5.06 0.58
N GLY A 205 9.87 -5.74 0.14
CA GLY A 205 8.71 -5.16 -0.53
C GLY A 205 7.83 -4.32 0.40
N THR A 206 6.88 -3.60 -0.21
CA THR A 206 5.98 -2.67 0.48
C THR A 206 4.53 -3.13 0.35
N PHE A 207 3.77 -3.04 1.44
CA PHE A 207 2.33 -3.28 1.48
C PHE A 207 1.60 -2.08 2.06
N ILE A 208 0.52 -1.69 1.41
CA ILE A 208 -0.36 -0.60 1.86
C ILE A 208 -1.79 -1.09 1.83
N ALA A 209 -2.50 -0.94 2.94
CA ALA A 209 -3.90 -1.31 2.99
C ALA A 209 -4.73 -0.33 3.80
N LYS A 210 -5.98 -0.14 3.36
CA LYS A 210 -6.98 0.61 4.09
C LYS A 210 -7.39 -0.16 5.34
N VAL A 211 -7.51 0.57 6.44
CA VAL A 211 -8.02 0.07 7.72
C VAL A 211 -9.01 1.06 8.32
N PHE A 212 -10.01 0.55 9.01
CA PHE A 212 -10.84 1.36 9.89
C PHE A 212 -10.29 1.20 11.30
N ALA A 213 -9.50 2.17 11.71
CA ALA A 213 -8.72 2.08 12.94
C ALA A 213 -8.74 3.43 13.66
N GLU A 214 -8.90 3.38 14.98
CA GLU A 214 -8.68 4.54 15.84
C GLU A 214 -7.30 4.39 16.50
N PRO A 215 -6.42 5.40 16.39
CA PRO A 215 -5.11 5.37 17.04
C PRO A 215 -5.23 5.09 18.55
N HIS A 216 -4.29 4.30 19.06
CA HIS A 216 -4.19 3.97 20.50
C HIS A 216 -5.37 3.15 21.05
N THR A 217 -6.10 2.42 20.21
CA THR A 217 -7.05 1.39 20.65
C THR A 217 -6.38 0.02 20.70
N PRO A 218 -6.82 -0.88 21.64
CA PRO A 218 -6.21 -2.22 21.73
C PRO A 218 -6.26 -3.02 20.41
N SER A 219 -7.35 -2.91 19.66
CA SER A 219 -7.50 -3.58 18.36
C SER A 219 -6.51 -3.06 17.31
N THR A 220 -6.33 -1.74 17.25
CA THR A 220 -5.36 -1.11 16.34
C THR A 220 -3.93 -1.48 16.74
N ASP A 221 -3.60 -1.41 18.03
CA ASP A 221 -2.26 -1.74 18.52
C ASP A 221 -1.94 -3.22 18.29
N MET A 222 -2.91 -4.12 18.43
CA MET A 222 -2.77 -5.54 18.10
C MET A 222 -2.51 -5.76 16.62
N LEU A 223 -3.27 -5.12 15.73
CA LEU A 223 -3.06 -5.18 14.28
C LEU A 223 -1.64 -4.71 13.91
N LEU A 224 -1.22 -3.56 14.42
CA LEU A 224 0.11 -3.03 14.16
C LEU A 224 1.21 -3.95 14.69
N ALA A 225 1.01 -4.56 15.87
CA ALA A 225 1.95 -5.52 16.45
C ALA A 225 2.08 -6.79 15.57
N GLN A 226 1.00 -7.31 15.03
CA GLN A 226 1.01 -8.45 14.10
C GLN A 226 1.75 -8.10 12.80
N LEU A 227 1.47 -6.95 12.21
CA LEU A 227 2.15 -6.49 10.99
C LEU A 227 3.64 -6.25 11.21
N ARG A 228 4.07 -5.77 12.38
CA ARG A 228 5.50 -5.62 12.75
C ARG A 228 6.26 -6.94 12.84
N ARG A 229 5.58 -8.07 12.91
CA ARG A 229 6.23 -9.39 12.81
C ARG A 229 6.59 -9.76 11.37
N LEU A 230 5.93 -9.13 10.41
CA LEU A 230 6.12 -9.39 8.97
C LEU A 230 6.96 -8.30 8.29
N PHE A 231 6.94 -7.08 8.83
CA PHE A 231 7.57 -5.93 8.21
C PHE A 231 8.50 -5.19 9.18
N ARG A 232 9.57 -4.64 8.63
CA ARG A 232 10.54 -3.83 9.37
C ARG A 232 9.93 -2.51 9.87
N TYR A 233 9.07 -1.91 9.07
CA TYR A 233 8.37 -0.65 9.36
C TYR A 233 6.88 -0.80 9.17
N VAL A 234 6.12 -0.37 10.16
CA VAL A 234 4.66 -0.34 10.12
C VAL A 234 4.19 0.97 10.73
N GLU A 235 3.47 1.75 9.96
CA GLU A 235 2.92 3.03 10.37
C GLU A 235 1.44 3.12 10.01
N LEU A 236 0.65 3.83 10.84
CA LEU A 236 -0.74 4.15 10.58
C LEU A 236 -0.80 5.57 10.01
N ALA A 237 -1.15 5.70 8.74
CA ALA A 237 -1.21 6.97 8.03
C ALA A 237 -2.65 7.43 7.80
N LYS A 238 -2.86 8.74 7.84
CA LYS A 238 -4.14 9.35 7.46
C LYS A 238 -3.90 10.39 6.37
N PRO A 239 -4.12 10.04 5.08
CA PRO A 239 -3.96 10.98 3.99
C PRO A 239 -4.87 12.22 4.14
N PRO A 240 -4.43 13.42 3.71
CA PRO A 240 -5.24 14.64 3.77
C PRO A 240 -6.58 14.55 3.02
N SER A 241 -6.69 13.66 2.01
CA SER A 241 -7.93 13.38 1.29
C SER A 241 -8.91 12.49 2.05
N SER A 242 -8.49 11.83 3.13
CA SER A 242 -9.40 11.14 4.05
C SER A 242 -10.15 12.16 4.90
N ARG A 243 -11.43 11.86 5.22
CA ARG A 243 -12.22 12.76 6.06
C ARG A 243 -11.66 12.80 7.49
N ALA A 244 -11.57 13.98 8.09
CA ALA A 244 -11.10 14.11 9.46
C ALA A 244 -11.93 13.29 10.46
N SER A 245 -13.26 13.22 10.26
CA SER A 245 -14.21 12.48 11.09
C SER A 245 -14.33 10.99 10.78
N SER A 246 -13.61 10.47 9.79
CA SER A 246 -13.64 9.05 9.44
C SER A 246 -12.59 8.28 10.22
N ALA A 247 -12.91 7.08 10.69
CA ALA A 247 -11.94 6.12 11.23
C ALA A 247 -11.02 5.54 10.16
N GLU A 248 -11.19 5.91 8.89
CA GLU A 248 -10.36 5.46 7.77
C GLU A 248 -8.91 5.93 7.93
N HIS A 249 -8.01 4.98 7.99
CA HIS A 249 -6.56 5.13 7.94
C HIS A 249 -5.96 4.13 6.94
N PHE A 250 -4.65 4.18 6.77
CA PHE A 250 -3.90 3.24 5.95
C PHE A 250 -2.73 2.70 6.77
N VAL A 251 -2.57 1.38 6.80
CA VAL A 251 -1.31 0.79 7.25
C VAL A 251 -0.32 0.87 6.11
N VAL A 252 0.85 1.44 6.41
CA VAL A 252 2.00 1.51 5.49
C VAL A 252 3.07 0.61 6.05
N CYS A 253 3.29 -0.53 5.38
CA CYS A 253 4.19 -1.59 5.81
C CYS A 253 5.35 -1.70 4.82
N MET A 254 6.59 -1.50 5.28
CA MET A 254 7.77 -1.51 4.43
C MET A 254 8.83 -2.48 4.95
N GLY A 255 9.58 -3.07 4.02
CA GLY A 255 10.65 -3.98 4.35
C GLY A 255 10.11 -5.33 4.82
N PHE A 256 9.33 -6.01 3.99
CA PHE A 256 8.84 -7.35 4.25
C PHE A 256 10.01 -8.31 4.51
N PHE A 257 9.95 -9.08 5.59
CA PHE A 257 11.04 -9.99 5.95
C PHE A 257 11.17 -11.20 5.01
N GLY A 258 10.14 -11.45 4.18
CA GLY A 258 10.04 -12.64 3.35
C GLY A 258 9.51 -13.83 4.14
N THR A 259 9.10 -14.86 3.42
CA THR A 259 8.73 -16.15 4.02
C THR A 259 9.98 -16.89 4.43
N GLN A 260 10.42 -16.73 5.68
CA GLN A 260 11.30 -17.73 6.27
C GLN A 260 10.50 -19.03 6.41
N LYS A 261 11.13 -20.17 6.09
CA LYS A 261 10.53 -21.53 6.15
C LYS A 261 9.96 -21.96 7.51
N SER A 262 9.73 -21.06 8.43
CA SER A 262 9.37 -21.33 9.83
C SER A 262 8.29 -20.41 10.44
N ILE A 263 7.44 -19.76 9.63
CA ILE A 263 6.20 -19.21 10.21
C ILE A 263 5.15 -20.32 10.08
N PRO A 264 4.72 -20.95 11.19
CA PRO A 264 3.65 -21.94 11.12
C PRO A 264 2.38 -21.22 10.61
N LEU A 265 1.76 -21.78 9.58
CA LEU A 265 0.45 -21.32 9.04
C LEU A 265 -0.66 -21.31 10.12
N SER A 266 -0.44 -21.98 11.25
CA SER A 266 -1.34 -21.99 12.41
C SER A 266 -1.58 -20.63 13.08
N LEU A 267 -0.81 -19.58 12.74
CA LEU A 267 -1.02 -18.21 13.22
C LEU A 267 -2.00 -17.39 12.37
N ILE A 268 -2.46 -17.93 11.23
CA ILE A 268 -3.44 -17.30 10.35
C ILE A 268 -4.87 -17.83 10.64
N HIS A 269 -4.99 -18.93 11.37
CA HIS A 269 -6.29 -19.40 11.86
C HIS A 269 -6.72 -18.52 13.04
N ILE A 270 -7.58 -17.54 12.77
CA ILE A 270 -8.49 -17.00 13.77
C ILE A 270 -9.39 -18.19 14.12
N SER A 271 -9.23 -18.72 15.31
CA SER A 271 -10.02 -19.84 15.84
C SER A 271 -11.51 -19.60 15.62
N GLU A 272 -12.16 -20.67 15.16
CA GLU A 272 -13.62 -20.83 15.08
C GLU A 272 -14.31 -20.47 16.40
#